data_3cb48cdf145532d60ff8a3e4793e06ca
#
_entry.id   3cb48cdf145532d60ff8a3e4793e06ca
#
_cell.length_a   1.000
_cell.length_b   1.000
_cell.length_c   1.000
_cell.angle_alpha   90.00
_cell.angle_beta   90.00
_cell.angle_gamma   90.00
#
_symmetry.space_group_name_H-M   'P 1'
#
loop_
_entity.id
_entity.type
_entity.pdbx_description
1 polymer ?
#
loop_
_entity_poly.entity_id
_entity_poly.type
_entity_poly.pdbx_seq_one_letter_code
_entity_poly.pdbx_strand_id
1 'polypeptide(L)'
;PDFSVNKEYSKVKEQWVVQTGVGIYCSPAVEKDKVFIGDDMGYLTAYKLKNGKKLWSFQSGKRIIGTPAVSEGIVVFGSADRNIYGLNAENGQLLWKVVAQKPVIGAVTIDNGLAYVGASDHTFRAIDIHTGKVVWSYDKVKGYIETKPLITDNKVIFGAWDNTLYALDKTNGKELWKWTGGLTRMHFSPAAVWPVAAEGKVFIADPQRALTAIDINNGETIWRTFESQVRETVGLSEDETRIYSKTMNDSIVCFATQGNTPKKLWTSNVGFGYEHAPSM
;
A
#
# COMPACT_ATOMS: atom_id res chain seq x y z
N PRO A 1 -8.08 -1.32 -26.98
CA PRO A 1 -8.22 -0.63 -25.70
C PRO A 1 -7.16 0.44 -25.65
N ASP A 2 -7.62 1.67 -25.44
CA ASP A 2 -6.74 2.82 -25.29
C ASP A 2 -6.13 2.73 -23.87
N PHE A 3 -4.99 2.11 -23.75
CA PHE A 3 -4.19 2.15 -22.55
C PHE A 3 -3.53 3.53 -22.50
N SER A 4 -4.21 4.52 -21.97
CA SER A 4 -3.63 5.84 -21.76
C SER A 4 -2.63 5.87 -20.61
N VAL A 5 -1.89 4.79 -20.44
CA VAL A 5 -0.73 4.74 -19.57
C VAL A 5 0.38 5.46 -20.29
N ASN A 6 0.47 6.75 -20.07
CA ASN A 6 1.56 7.59 -20.54
C ASN A 6 1.69 7.69 -22.07
N LYS A 7 0.95 8.62 -22.67
CA LYS A 7 0.97 8.88 -24.14
C LYS A 7 2.36 9.25 -24.68
N GLU A 8 3.31 9.59 -23.81
CA GLU A 8 4.66 9.97 -24.19
C GLU A 8 5.58 8.77 -24.42
N TYR A 9 5.24 7.57 -23.91
CA TYR A 9 6.09 6.38 -24.01
C TYR A 9 5.36 5.25 -24.77
N SER A 10 5.58 5.19 -26.07
CA SER A 10 5.05 4.11 -26.92
C SER A 10 5.76 2.77 -26.70
N LYS A 11 6.92 2.76 -26.04
CA LYS A 11 7.73 1.56 -25.74
C LYS A 11 8.42 1.68 -24.41
N VAL A 12 8.26 0.68 -23.55
CA VAL A 12 9.06 0.50 -22.34
C VAL A 12 10.35 -0.22 -22.70
N LYS A 13 11.50 0.32 -22.26
CA LYS A 13 12.81 -0.32 -22.41
C LYS A 13 13.40 -0.56 -21.03
N GLU A 14 13.93 -1.76 -20.83
CA GLU A 14 14.75 -2.05 -19.67
C GLU A 14 16.01 -1.16 -19.69
N GLN A 15 16.23 -0.41 -18.62
CA GLN A 15 17.41 0.43 -18.48
C GLN A 15 18.55 -0.30 -17.73
N TRP A 16 18.19 -1.06 -16.72
CA TRP A 16 19.13 -1.85 -15.93
C TRP A 16 18.39 -2.91 -15.11
N VAL A 17 19.10 -3.94 -14.74
CA VAL A 17 18.65 -5.01 -13.84
C VAL A 17 19.68 -5.21 -12.75
N VAL A 18 19.22 -5.41 -11.52
CA VAL A 18 20.08 -5.82 -10.39
C VAL A 18 19.62 -7.20 -9.93
N GLN A 19 20.52 -8.17 -9.98
CA GLN A 19 20.31 -9.47 -9.41
C GLN A 19 20.67 -9.44 -7.93
N THR A 20 19.68 -9.53 -7.05
CA THR A 20 19.90 -9.47 -5.59
C THR A 20 20.25 -10.83 -5.00
N GLY A 21 19.87 -11.92 -5.66
CA GLY A 21 20.05 -13.29 -5.17
C GLY A 21 19.15 -13.67 -3.99
N VAL A 22 18.22 -12.77 -3.60
CA VAL A 22 17.29 -12.93 -2.47
C VAL A 22 15.89 -12.51 -2.87
N GLY A 23 14.87 -12.97 -2.12
CA GLY A 23 13.48 -12.62 -2.37
C GLY A 23 13.19 -11.14 -2.07
N ILE A 24 12.40 -10.51 -2.93
CA ILE A 24 11.87 -9.17 -2.77
C ILE A 24 10.36 -9.26 -2.79
N TYR A 25 9.71 -8.80 -1.73
CA TYR A 25 8.24 -8.84 -1.57
C TYR A 25 7.60 -7.45 -1.51
N CYS A 26 8.39 -6.40 -1.34
CA CYS A 26 7.90 -5.04 -1.30
C CYS A 26 8.03 -4.33 -2.66
N SER A 27 7.22 -3.30 -2.87
CA SER A 27 7.42 -2.37 -3.98
C SER A 27 8.57 -1.40 -3.67
N PRO A 28 9.29 -0.91 -4.68
CA PRO A 28 10.32 0.10 -4.45
C PRO A 28 9.71 1.45 -4.10
N ALA A 29 10.40 2.21 -3.23
CA ALA A 29 10.14 3.63 -3.05
C ALA A 29 11.16 4.45 -3.83
N VAL A 30 10.73 5.58 -4.38
CA VAL A 30 11.60 6.44 -5.21
C VAL A 30 11.53 7.87 -4.70
N GLU A 31 12.68 8.48 -4.48
CA GLU A 31 12.81 9.91 -4.23
C GLU A 31 14.03 10.45 -4.96
N LYS A 32 13.84 11.52 -5.74
CA LYS A 32 14.88 12.15 -6.55
C LYS A 32 15.57 11.14 -7.48
N ASP A 33 16.85 10.87 -7.25
CA ASP A 33 17.69 9.99 -8.07
C ASP A 33 17.94 8.61 -7.44
N LYS A 34 17.16 8.23 -6.41
CA LYS A 34 17.35 7.00 -5.64
C LYS A 34 16.11 6.11 -5.62
N VAL A 35 16.37 4.81 -5.61
CA VAL A 35 15.38 3.74 -5.43
C VAL A 35 15.71 2.98 -4.17
N PHE A 36 14.75 2.80 -3.29
CA PHE A 36 14.90 2.08 -2.01
C PHE A 36 14.07 0.79 -2.08
N ILE A 37 14.68 -0.34 -1.74
CA ILE A 37 14.04 -1.64 -1.77
C ILE A 37 14.46 -2.49 -0.56
N GLY A 38 13.48 -3.13 0.06
CA GLY A 38 13.69 -4.10 1.13
C GLY A 38 13.76 -5.52 0.60
N ASP A 39 14.45 -6.40 1.32
CA ASP A 39 14.58 -7.80 0.95
C ASP A 39 14.29 -8.77 2.09
N ASP A 40 14.24 -10.07 1.76
CA ASP A 40 13.92 -11.17 2.67
C ASP A 40 15.05 -11.47 3.69
N MET A 41 16.27 -10.97 3.44
CA MET A 41 17.39 -11.04 4.38
C MET A 41 17.44 -9.86 5.35
N GLY A 42 16.53 -8.91 5.21
CA GLY A 42 16.40 -7.74 6.08
C GLY A 42 17.27 -6.55 5.69
N TYR A 43 17.76 -6.52 4.46
CA TYR A 43 18.45 -5.34 3.97
C TYR A 43 17.47 -4.35 3.33
N LEU A 44 17.55 -3.09 3.73
CA LEU A 44 17.08 -1.97 2.94
C LEU A 44 18.26 -1.43 2.13
N THR A 45 18.14 -1.48 0.81
CA THR A 45 19.22 -1.06 -0.09
C THR A 45 18.77 0.13 -0.95
N ALA A 46 19.63 1.13 -1.05
CA ALA A 46 19.43 2.23 -1.98
C ALA A 46 20.29 2.04 -3.25
N TYR A 47 19.64 2.25 -4.38
CA TYR A 47 20.25 2.20 -5.71
C TYR A 47 20.08 3.55 -6.41
N LYS A 48 21.04 3.90 -7.26
CA LYS A 48 20.92 5.06 -8.13
C LYS A 48 19.89 4.80 -9.22
N LEU A 49 18.86 5.62 -9.33
CA LEU A 49 17.75 5.45 -10.27
C LEU A 49 18.23 5.36 -11.73
N LYS A 50 19.26 6.11 -12.11
CA LYS A 50 19.75 6.17 -13.49
C LYS A 50 20.37 4.85 -14.00
N ASN A 51 21.04 4.07 -13.12
CA ASN A 51 21.88 2.95 -13.57
C ASN A 51 21.94 1.75 -12.63
N GLY A 52 21.09 1.70 -11.59
CA GLY A 52 21.06 0.58 -10.64
C GLY A 52 22.31 0.42 -9.76
N LYS A 53 23.23 1.39 -9.76
CA LYS A 53 24.42 1.32 -8.90
C LYS A 53 24.00 1.36 -7.43
N LYS A 54 24.42 0.36 -6.64
CA LYS A 54 24.22 0.34 -5.19
C LYS A 54 24.94 1.52 -4.55
N LEU A 55 24.21 2.29 -3.74
CA LEU A 55 24.70 3.44 -3.01
C LEU A 55 25.07 3.06 -1.57
N TRP A 56 24.13 2.46 -0.86
CA TRP A 56 24.32 1.99 0.50
C TRP A 56 23.33 0.86 0.81
N SER A 57 23.51 0.20 1.95
CA SER A 57 22.63 -0.84 2.46
C SER A 57 22.61 -0.77 3.98
N PHE A 58 21.44 -0.90 4.57
CA PHE A 58 21.22 -0.99 6.00
C PHE A 58 20.63 -2.36 6.33
N GLN A 59 21.10 -3.04 7.34
CA GLN A 59 20.57 -4.32 7.76
C GLN A 59 19.71 -4.16 9.01
N SER A 60 18.44 -4.51 8.91
CA SER A 60 17.53 -4.75 10.05
C SER A 60 17.73 -6.18 10.60
N GLY A 61 17.07 -6.50 11.71
CA GLY A 61 17.24 -7.83 12.35
C GLY A 61 16.54 -8.98 11.64
N LYS A 62 15.56 -8.71 10.74
CA LYS A 62 14.78 -9.71 9.97
C LYS A 62 14.26 -9.10 8.68
N ARG A 63 13.58 -9.93 7.87
CA ARG A 63 13.02 -9.58 6.55
C ARG A 63 12.24 -8.27 6.54
N ILE A 64 12.32 -7.57 5.42
CA ILE A 64 11.54 -6.36 5.10
C ILE A 64 10.54 -6.76 4.02
N ILE A 65 9.26 -6.86 4.39
CA ILE A 65 8.17 -7.30 3.52
C ILE A 65 7.33 -6.09 3.07
N GLY A 66 7.08 -5.16 4.01
CA GLY A 66 6.31 -3.95 3.74
C GLY A 66 7.05 -2.98 2.85
N THR A 67 6.31 -2.33 1.96
CA THR A 67 6.86 -1.29 1.10
C THR A 67 7.36 -0.11 1.93
N PRO A 68 8.61 0.33 1.76
CA PRO A 68 9.13 1.54 2.42
C PRO A 68 8.47 2.79 1.85
N ALA A 69 8.55 3.88 2.59
CA ALA A 69 8.19 5.21 2.10
C ALA A 69 9.36 6.17 2.31
N VAL A 70 9.49 7.15 1.43
CA VAL A 70 10.54 8.16 1.52
C VAL A 70 9.95 9.54 1.29
N SER A 71 10.34 10.48 2.13
CA SER A 71 9.98 11.90 2.01
C SER A 71 11.00 12.75 2.76
N GLU A 72 11.27 13.94 2.26
CA GLU A 72 12.15 14.93 2.91
C GLU A 72 13.55 14.39 3.26
N GLY A 73 14.04 13.45 2.44
CA GLY A 73 15.35 12.82 2.65
C GLY A 73 15.41 11.78 3.78
N ILE A 74 14.24 11.32 4.25
CA ILE A 74 14.12 10.26 5.26
C ILE A 74 13.36 9.09 4.67
N VAL A 75 13.93 7.89 4.74
CA VAL A 75 13.25 6.65 4.35
C VAL A 75 12.77 5.92 5.59
N VAL A 76 11.48 5.57 5.61
CA VAL A 76 10.83 4.87 6.72
C VAL A 76 10.34 3.49 6.26
N PHE A 77 10.59 2.47 7.06
CA PHE A 77 10.15 1.10 6.75
C PHE A 77 9.92 0.27 8.02
N GLY A 78 9.08 -0.74 7.90
CA GLY A 78 8.87 -1.76 8.92
C GLY A 78 9.70 -3.02 8.67
N SER A 79 10.06 -3.73 9.73
CA SER A 79 10.75 -5.01 9.65
C SER A 79 10.06 -6.09 10.51
N ALA A 80 10.21 -7.34 10.09
CA ALA A 80 9.73 -8.47 10.86
C ALA A 80 10.47 -8.66 12.20
N ASP A 81 11.52 -7.90 12.47
CA ASP A 81 12.21 -7.81 13.76
C ASP A 81 11.46 -6.97 14.81
N ARG A 82 10.26 -6.52 14.49
CA ARG A 82 9.37 -5.71 15.34
C ARG A 82 9.80 -4.25 15.48
N ASN A 83 10.57 -3.74 14.54
CA ASN A 83 10.94 -2.33 14.55
C ASN A 83 10.42 -1.59 13.32
N ILE A 84 10.15 -0.31 13.51
CA ILE A 84 9.98 0.69 12.47
C ILE A 84 11.24 1.55 12.49
N TYR A 85 11.86 1.73 11.34
CA TYR A 85 13.12 2.43 11.19
C TYR A 85 12.95 3.70 10.37
N GLY A 86 13.64 4.76 10.78
CA GLY A 86 13.87 5.95 9.96
C GLY A 86 15.35 6.11 9.68
N LEU A 87 15.71 6.14 8.40
CA LEU A 87 17.10 6.31 7.96
C LEU A 87 17.25 7.57 7.13
N ASN A 88 18.45 8.15 7.18
CA ASN A 88 18.84 9.17 6.23
C ASN A 88 18.89 8.56 4.82
N ALA A 89 18.09 9.08 3.89
CA ALA A 89 17.97 8.57 2.53
C ALA A 89 19.25 8.74 1.69
N GLU A 90 20.13 9.67 2.07
CA GLU A 90 21.39 9.93 1.34
C GLU A 90 22.44 8.86 1.62
N ASN A 91 22.61 8.46 2.87
CA ASN A 91 23.74 7.62 3.31
C ASN A 91 23.35 6.35 4.07
N GLY A 92 22.04 6.11 4.36
CA GLY A 92 21.56 4.94 5.08
C GLY A 92 21.81 4.96 6.59
N GLN A 93 22.24 6.10 7.15
CA GLN A 93 22.46 6.22 8.60
C GLN A 93 21.15 6.12 9.35
N LEU A 94 21.13 5.33 10.43
CA LEU A 94 19.99 5.24 11.33
C LEU A 94 19.78 6.57 12.06
N LEU A 95 18.59 7.14 11.90
CA LEU A 95 18.16 8.35 12.61
C LEU A 95 17.40 8.00 13.87
N TRP A 96 16.43 7.08 13.74
CA TRP A 96 15.60 6.65 14.85
C TRP A 96 15.01 5.24 14.62
N LYS A 97 14.52 4.66 15.69
CA LYS A 97 13.85 3.36 15.70
C LYS A 97 12.69 3.37 16.69
N VAL A 98 11.53 2.88 16.27
CA VAL A 98 10.35 2.66 17.12
C VAL A 98 10.11 1.16 17.25
N VAL A 99 9.96 0.68 18.50
CA VAL A 99 9.72 -0.74 18.78
C VAL A 99 8.22 -1.02 18.81
N ALA A 100 7.77 -1.98 18.03
CA ALA A 100 6.45 -2.58 18.08
C ALA A 100 6.47 -3.89 18.89
N GLN A 101 5.29 -4.36 19.34
CA GLN A 101 5.24 -5.62 20.10
C GLN A 101 5.32 -6.86 19.21
N LYS A 102 4.96 -6.74 17.92
CA LYS A 102 4.99 -7.82 16.92
C LYS A 102 5.58 -7.33 15.59
N PRO A 103 5.82 -8.21 14.61
CA PRO A 103 6.37 -7.85 13.31
C PRO A 103 5.65 -6.67 12.65
N VAL A 104 6.41 -5.83 11.95
CA VAL A 104 5.90 -4.71 11.16
C VAL A 104 6.13 -5.08 9.69
N ILE A 105 5.08 -5.59 9.06
CA ILE A 105 5.11 -6.10 7.68
C ILE A 105 4.16 -5.33 6.75
N GLY A 106 3.41 -4.37 7.30
CA GLY A 106 2.60 -3.43 6.53
C GLY A 106 3.46 -2.39 5.79
N ALA A 107 2.92 -1.89 4.69
CA ALA A 107 3.55 -0.79 3.97
C ALA A 107 3.43 0.53 4.76
N VAL A 108 4.40 1.41 4.57
CA VAL A 108 4.40 2.75 5.14
C VAL A 108 3.85 3.74 4.13
N THR A 109 3.07 4.71 4.58
CA THR A 109 2.72 5.90 3.81
C THR A 109 3.17 7.14 4.57
N ILE A 110 3.82 8.09 3.90
CA ILE A 110 4.24 9.36 4.50
C ILE A 110 3.37 10.48 3.92
N ASP A 111 2.87 11.33 4.80
CA ASP A 111 2.17 12.56 4.43
C ASP A 111 2.45 13.66 5.46
N ASN A 112 2.79 14.86 4.99
CA ASN A 112 3.05 16.04 5.82
C ASN A 112 3.97 15.77 7.04
N GLY A 113 5.10 15.11 6.81
CA GLY A 113 6.09 14.82 7.86
C GLY A 113 5.70 13.70 8.84
N LEU A 114 4.59 13.01 8.61
CA LEU A 114 4.14 11.88 9.42
C LEU A 114 4.18 10.57 8.61
N ALA A 115 4.75 9.53 9.19
CA ALA A 115 4.69 8.16 8.69
C ALA A 115 3.52 7.42 9.34
N TYR A 116 2.65 6.85 8.50
CA TYR A 116 1.50 6.07 8.90
C TYR A 116 1.78 4.60 8.65
N VAL A 117 1.70 3.77 9.68
CA VAL A 117 2.07 2.36 9.59
C VAL A 117 1.27 1.50 10.56
N GLY A 118 0.81 0.36 10.06
CA GLY A 118 0.21 -0.71 10.85
C GLY A 118 1.20 -1.83 11.14
N ALA A 119 0.94 -2.61 12.18
CA ALA A 119 1.76 -3.75 12.53
C ALA A 119 0.93 -4.96 12.94
N SER A 120 1.58 -6.13 13.05
CA SER A 120 0.94 -7.36 13.52
C SER A 120 0.61 -7.33 15.02
N ASP A 121 0.96 -6.26 15.73
CA ASP A 121 0.57 -6.02 17.13
C ASP A 121 -0.80 -5.35 17.27
N HIS A 122 -1.58 -5.33 16.19
CA HIS A 122 -2.92 -4.75 16.15
C HIS A 122 -2.96 -3.22 16.38
N THR A 123 -1.82 -2.56 16.24
CA THR A 123 -1.73 -1.11 16.47
C THR A 123 -1.36 -0.40 15.18
N PHE A 124 -2.13 0.64 14.88
CA PHE A 124 -1.82 1.59 13.83
C PHE A 124 -1.19 2.84 14.45
N ARG A 125 -0.17 3.41 13.80
CA ARG A 125 0.64 4.50 14.35
C ARG A 125 0.86 5.61 13.34
N ALA A 126 0.85 6.86 13.82
CA ALA A 126 1.44 8.01 13.14
C ALA A 126 2.72 8.41 13.86
N ILE A 127 3.80 8.51 13.13
CA ILE A 127 5.15 8.74 13.66
C ILE A 127 5.74 9.95 12.93
N ASP A 128 6.24 10.92 13.67
CA ASP A 128 7.00 12.03 13.14
C ASP A 128 8.31 11.52 12.49
N ILE A 129 8.50 11.77 11.20
CA ILE A 129 9.61 11.19 10.44
C ILE A 129 10.98 11.75 10.84
N HIS A 130 11.04 12.95 11.41
CA HIS A 130 12.30 13.59 11.81
C HIS A 130 12.79 13.09 13.16
N THR A 131 11.85 12.83 14.08
CA THR A 131 12.19 12.54 15.49
C THR A 131 11.96 11.07 15.88
N GLY A 132 11.16 10.33 15.11
CA GLY A 132 10.69 8.99 15.48
C GLY A 132 9.65 9.00 16.62
N LYS A 133 9.15 10.16 17.02
CA LYS A 133 8.13 10.26 18.05
C LYS A 133 6.78 9.74 17.53
N VAL A 134 6.16 8.83 18.27
CA VAL A 134 4.78 8.41 18.01
C VAL A 134 3.87 9.59 18.41
N VAL A 135 3.21 10.20 17.42
CA VAL A 135 2.31 11.34 17.62
C VAL A 135 0.99 10.85 18.16
N TRP A 136 0.46 9.77 17.59
CA TRP A 136 -0.70 9.06 18.10
C TRP A 136 -0.65 7.58 17.69
N SER A 137 -1.42 6.77 18.40
CA SER A 137 -1.61 5.35 18.09
C SER A 137 -3.07 4.95 18.27
N TYR A 138 -3.52 3.97 17.49
CA TYR A 138 -4.83 3.36 17.58
C TYR A 138 -4.66 1.83 17.76
N ASP A 139 -5.09 1.30 18.89
CA ASP A 139 -4.86 -0.08 19.36
C ASP A 139 -6.14 -0.93 19.43
N LYS A 140 -7.24 -0.45 18.84
CA LYS A 140 -8.55 -1.15 18.88
C LYS A 140 -8.80 -2.09 17.70
N VAL A 141 -7.78 -2.32 16.87
CA VAL A 141 -7.85 -3.25 15.73
C VAL A 141 -7.77 -4.68 16.26
N LYS A 142 -8.64 -5.56 15.77
CA LYS A 142 -8.68 -6.97 16.22
C LYS A 142 -7.83 -7.91 15.38
N GLY A 143 -7.35 -7.47 14.21
CA GLY A 143 -6.53 -8.23 13.28
C GLY A 143 -5.17 -7.60 13.02
N TYR A 144 -4.28 -8.32 12.36
CA TYR A 144 -3.00 -7.78 11.88
C TYR A 144 -3.24 -6.71 10.83
N ILE A 145 -2.36 -5.72 10.76
CA ILE A 145 -2.45 -4.63 9.79
C ILE A 145 -1.25 -4.74 8.86
N GLU A 146 -1.51 -5.13 7.61
CA GLU A 146 -0.48 -5.40 6.60
C GLU A 146 -0.67 -4.57 5.33
N THR A 147 -1.77 -3.83 5.24
CA THR A 147 -2.12 -2.99 4.10
C THR A 147 -1.20 -1.78 3.94
N LYS A 148 -1.26 -1.15 2.77
CA LYS A 148 -0.77 0.21 2.57
C LYS A 148 -1.87 1.19 2.96
N PRO A 149 -1.64 2.11 3.92
CA PRO A 149 -2.62 3.11 4.29
C PRO A 149 -2.90 4.09 3.14
N LEU A 150 -4.17 4.36 2.89
CA LEU A 150 -4.63 5.46 2.05
C LEU A 150 -4.73 6.73 2.90
N ILE A 151 -4.10 7.80 2.44
CA ILE A 151 -4.18 9.11 3.08
C ILE A 151 -5.03 10.04 2.23
N THR A 152 -5.95 10.73 2.87
CA THR A 152 -6.73 11.83 2.28
C THR A 152 -6.47 13.12 3.07
N ASP A 153 -7.17 14.20 2.75
CA ASP A 153 -6.98 15.48 3.44
C ASP A 153 -7.11 15.37 4.97
N ASN A 154 -8.10 14.63 5.45
CA ASN A 154 -8.40 14.55 6.87
C ASN A 154 -8.48 13.11 7.43
N LYS A 155 -8.28 12.08 6.60
CA LYS A 155 -8.41 10.68 7.03
C LYS A 155 -7.20 9.86 6.68
N VAL A 156 -6.97 8.83 7.49
CA VAL A 156 -6.17 7.68 7.13
C VAL A 156 -7.08 6.45 7.11
N ILE A 157 -7.02 5.69 5.99
CA ILE A 157 -7.90 4.54 5.76
C ILE A 157 -7.03 3.31 5.53
N PHE A 158 -7.29 2.24 6.27
CA PHE A 158 -6.52 1.00 6.19
C PHE A 158 -7.38 -0.22 6.50
N GLY A 159 -7.01 -1.35 5.94
CA GLY A 159 -7.64 -2.63 6.20
C GLY A 159 -6.89 -3.47 7.22
N ALA A 160 -7.59 -4.41 7.87
CA ALA A 160 -7.00 -5.35 8.81
C ALA A 160 -7.54 -6.77 8.62
N TRP A 161 -6.83 -7.76 9.18
CA TRP A 161 -7.19 -9.19 9.10
C TRP A 161 -8.43 -9.56 9.93
N ASP A 162 -9.03 -8.62 10.63
CA ASP A 162 -10.35 -8.77 11.26
C ASP A 162 -11.52 -8.47 10.30
N ASN A 163 -11.25 -8.44 9.00
CA ASN A 163 -12.22 -8.19 7.94
C ASN A 163 -12.81 -6.76 7.93
N THR A 164 -12.10 -5.81 8.53
CA THR A 164 -12.55 -4.45 8.71
C THR A 164 -11.66 -3.46 7.97
N LEU A 165 -12.27 -2.51 7.28
CA LEU A 165 -11.64 -1.29 6.81
C LEU A 165 -11.92 -0.19 7.85
N TYR A 166 -10.87 0.45 8.31
CA TYR A 166 -10.92 1.50 9.32
C TYR A 166 -10.64 2.84 8.68
N ALA A 167 -11.36 3.87 9.10
CA ALA A 167 -11.02 5.26 8.82
C ALA A 167 -10.82 6.03 10.12
N LEU A 168 -9.66 6.60 10.27
CA LEU A 168 -9.30 7.42 11.44
C LEU A 168 -9.07 8.86 11.01
N ASP A 169 -9.31 9.79 11.93
CA ASP A 169 -8.86 11.16 11.80
C ASP A 169 -7.33 11.20 11.71
N LYS A 170 -6.82 11.78 10.64
CA LYS A 170 -5.39 11.82 10.34
C LYS A 170 -4.57 12.56 11.41
N THR A 171 -5.16 13.52 12.11
CA THR A 171 -4.45 14.40 13.03
C THR A 171 -4.30 13.82 14.43
N ASN A 172 -5.26 13.01 14.88
CA ASN A 172 -5.32 12.55 16.25
C ASN A 172 -5.61 11.05 16.44
N GLY A 173 -5.81 10.31 15.33
CA GLY A 173 -6.08 8.87 15.35
C GLY A 173 -7.46 8.46 15.86
N LYS A 174 -8.39 9.41 16.03
CA LYS A 174 -9.77 9.09 16.45
C LYS A 174 -10.49 8.34 15.33
N GLU A 175 -11.18 7.25 15.70
CA GLU A 175 -12.02 6.50 14.77
C GLU A 175 -13.18 7.36 14.26
N LEU A 176 -13.31 7.44 12.94
CA LEU A 176 -14.38 8.15 12.26
C LEU A 176 -15.48 7.19 11.83
N TRP A 177 -15.10 6.10 11.16
CA TRP A 177 -16.00 5.03 10.75
C TRP A 177 -15.26 3.71 10.52
N LYS A 178 -16.03 2.64 10.47
CA LYS A 178 -15.59 1.29 10.07
C LYS A 178 -16.51 0.77 8.99
N TRP A 179 -15.94 0.03 8.06
CA TRP A 179 -16.67 -0.78 7.11
C TRP A 179 -16.30 -2.26 7.29
N THR A 180 -17.31 -3.11 7.35
CA THR A 180 -17.11 -4.55 7.42
C THR A 180 -17.91 -5.19 6.31
N GLY A 181 -17.26 -5.88 5.40
CA GLY A 181 -17.90 -6.47 4.22
C GLY A 181 -17.68 -7.96 4.11
N GLY A 182 -18.77 -8.71 4.13
CA GLY A 182 -18.81 -10.11 3.75
C GLY A 182 -18.28 -11.12 4.77
N LEU A 183 -18.31 -12.39 4.36
CA LEU A 183 -17.84 -13.52 5.16
C LEU A 183 -16.30 -13.55 5.17
N THR A 184 -15.75 -13.79 6.33
CA THR A 184 -14.31 -13.88 6.57
C THR A 184 -13.70 -15.14 5.92
N ARG A 185 -12.95 -14.95 4.86
CA ARG A 185 -11.90 -15.92 4.47
C ARG A 185 -10.57 -15.19 4.56
N MET A 186 -9.63 -15.75 5.32
CA MET A 186 -8.34 -15.11 5.61
C MET A 186 -7.55 -14.68 4.36
N HIS A 187 -7.77 -15.28 3.21
CA HIS A 187 -7.08 -14.98 1.95
C HIS A 187 -7.58 -13.73 1.21
N PHE A 188 -8.67 -13.11 1.65
CA PHE A 188 -9.31 -11.97 0.97
C PHE A 188 -9.67 -10.85 1.94
N SER A 189 -8.85 -10.69 2.96
CA SER A 189 -9.04 -9.62 3.96
C SER A 189 -8.74 -8.25 3.37
N PRO A 190 -9.40 -7.17 3.83
CA PRO A 190 -8.99 -5.80 3.57
C PRO A 190 -7.54 -5.50 3.95
N ALA A 191 -6.90 -6.34 4.77
CA ALA A 191 -5.49 -6.22 5.11
C ALA A 191 -4.53 -6.39 3.93
N ALA A 192 -4.93 -7.14 2.91
CA ALA A 192 -4.14 -7.35 1.69
C ALA A 192 -4.46 -6.34 0.58
N VAL A 193 -5.40 -5.43 0.80
CA VAL A 193 -5.87 -4.47 -0.20
C VAL A 193 -5.18 -3.12 -0.01
N TRP A 194 -4.80 -2.51 -1.12
CA TRP A 194 -4.41 -1.11 -1.16
C TRP A 194 -5.63 -0.29 -1.61
N PRO A 195 -6.33 0.35 -0.68
CA PRO A 195 -7.48 1.17 -1.03
C PRO A 195 -7.04 2.40 -1.83
N VAL A 196 -7.88 2.81 -2.77
CA VAL A 196 -7.72 4.08 -3.50
C VAL A 196 -8.97 4.94 -3.33
N ALA A 197 -8.84 6.25 -3.49
CA ALA A 197 -9.98 7.16 -3.38
C ALA A 197 -10.08 8.09 -4.59
N ALA A 198 -11.30 8.28 -5.05
CA ALA A 198 -11.68 9.26 -6.06
C ALA A 198 -13.17 9.59 -5.92
N GLU A 199 -13.59 10.79 -6.34
CA GLU A 199 -15.01 11.18 -6.40
C GLU A 199 -15.77 10.97 -5.07
N GLY A 200 -15.13 11.24 -3.94
CA GLY A 200 -15.73 11.06 -2.61
C GLY A 200 -15.94 9.59 -2.18
N LYS A 201 -15.32 8.65 -2.87
CA LYS A 201 -15.43 7.21 -2.64
C LYS A 201 -14.08 6.58 -2.35
N VAL A 202 -14.11 5.52 -1.54
CA VAL A 202 -12.99 4.58 -1.37
C VAL A 202 -13.33 3.31 -2.14
N PHE A 203 -12.38 2.84 -2.94
CA PHE A 203 -12.53 1.62 -3.73
C PHE A 203 -11.61 0.53 -3.18
N ILE A 204 -12.17 -0.65 -2.99
CA ILE A 204 -11.45 -1.84 -2.53
C ILE A 204 -11.89 -3.09 -3.30
N ALA A 205 -10.98 -4.07 -3.41
CA ALA A 205 -11.37 -5.45 -3.64
C ALA A 205 -11.73 -6.08 -2.29
N ASP A 206 -12.98 -6.40 -2.07
CA ASP A 206 -13.45 -6.87 -0.77
C ASP A 206 -13.21 -8.37 -0.53
N PRO A 207 -13.40 -8.86 0.71
CA PRO A 207 -13.18 -10.28 1.06
C PRO A 207 -13.98 -11.28 0.25
N GLN A 208 -15.11 -10.89 -0.35
CA GLN A 208 -15.93 -11.73 -1.22
C GLN A 208 -15.57 -11.63 -2.71
N ARG A 209 -14.45 -10.95 -3.04
CA ARG A 209 -13.99 -10.69 -4.42
C ARG A 209 -14.90 -9.74 -5.20
N ALA A 210 -15.66 -8.92 -4.51
CA ALA A 210 -16.38 -7.82 -5.12
C ALA A 210 -15.50 -6.58 -5.22
N LEU A 211 -15.62 -5.84 -6.30
CA LEU A 211 -15.18 -4.45 -6.34
C LEU A 211 -16.23 -3.62 -5.62
N THR A 212 -15.80 -2.91 -4.60
CA THR A 212 -16.70 -2.19 -3.69
C THR A 212 -16.31 -0.72 -3.62
N ALA A 213 -17.30 0.16 -3.78
CA ALA A 213 -17.20 1.59 -3.53
C ALA A 213 -17.90 1.94 -2.22
N ILE A 214 -17.19 2.66 -1.37
CA ILE A 214 -17.60 3.03 -0.02
C ILE A 214 -17.56 4.55 0.06
N ASP A 215 -18.57 5.18 0.66
CA ASP A 215 -18.58 6.62 0.92
C ASP A 215 -17.43 6.97 1.87
N ILE A 216 -16.57 7.87 1.43
CA ILE A 216 -15.36 8.25 2.16
C ILE A 216 -15.68 8.97 3.48
N ASN A 217 -16.87 9.55 3.63
CA ASN A 217 -17.24 10.36 4.79
C ASN A 217 -17.84 9.54 5.93
N ASN A 218 -18.66 8.53 5.60
CA ASN A 218 -19.43 7.78 6.59
C ASN A 218 -19.18 6.27 6.60
N GLY A 219 -18.44 5.73 5.59
CA GLY A 219 -18.16 4.31 5.48
C GLY A 219 -19.32 3.47 4.95
N GLU A 220 -20.38 4.06 4.42
CA GLU A 220 -21.50 3.32 3.83
C GLU A 220 -21.13 2.78 2.45
N THR A 221 -21.62 1.60 2.12
CA THR A 221 -21.45 1.02 0.79
C THR A 221 -22.32 1.76 -0.22
N ILE A 222 -21.69 2.40 -1.20
CA ILE A 222 -22.39 3.05 -2.33
C ILE A 222 -22.82 1.97 -3.33
N TRP A 223 -21.87 1.10 -3.72
CA TRP A 223 -22.16 -0.03 -4.60
C TRP A 223 -21.14 -1.16 -4.40
N ARG A 224 -21.54 -2.37 -4.78
CA ARG A 224 -20.71 -3.57 -4.87
C ARG A 224 -21.02 -4.32 -6.15
N THR A 225 -20.00 -4.84 -6.81
CA THR A 225 -20.18 -5.69 -7.99
C THR A 225 -19.32 -6.94 -7.92
N PHE A 226 -19.92 -8.08 -8.22
CA PHE A 226 -19.27 -9.39 -8.34
C PHE A 226 -18.97 -9.75 -9.80
N GLU A 227 -19.28 -8.86 -10.72
CA GLU A 227 -19.21 -9.11 -12.17
C GLU A 227 -17.85 -9.65 -12.64
N SER A 228 -16.77 -9.22 -11.99
CA SER A 228 -15.41 -9.54 -12.43
C SER A 228 -14.59 -10.36 -11.43
N GLN A 229 -15.14 -10.67 -10.26
CA GLN A 229 -14.42 -11.40 -9.20
C GLN A 229 -12.99 -10.88 -8.98
N VAL A 230 -12.90 -9.64 -8.56
CA VAL A 230 -11.62 -8.93 -8.39
C VAL A 230 -10.78 -9.49 -7.24
N ARG A 231 -9.50 -9.21 -7.26
CA ARG A 231 -8.54 -9.71 -6.29
C ARG A 231 -7.54 -8.62 -5.87
N GLU A 232 -7.32 -8.52 -4.57
CA GLU A 232 -6.23 -7.76 -3.94
C GLU A 232 -6.24 -6.25 -4.27
N THR A 233 -5.27 -5.77 -5.04
CA THR A 233 -5.03 -4.35 -5.23
C THR A 233 -6.00 -3.69 -6.21
N VAL A 234 -6.29 -2.42 -5.96
CA VAL A 234 -7.00 -1.54 -6.88
C VAL A 234 -6.03 -0.41 -7.27
N GLY A 235 -5.85 -0.23 -8.57
CA GLY A 235 -5.09 0.90 -9.12
C GLY A 235 -6.02 2.05 -9.47
N LEU A 236 -5.50 3.28 -9.46
CA LEU A 236 -6.20 4.50 -9.85
C LEU A 236 -5.46 5.15 -11.02
N SER A 237 -6.19 5.66 -12.03
CA SER A 237 -5.60 6.47 -13.10
C SER A 237 -5.16 7.83 -12.57
N GLU A 238 -4.19 8.45 -13.23
CA GLU A 238 -3.66 9.77 -12.86
C GLU A 238 -4.75 10.87 -12.86
N ASP A 239 -5.71 10.77 -13.79
CA ASP A 239 -6.86 11.67 -13.89
C ASP A 239 -8.01 11.31 -12.92
N GLU A 240 -7.82 10.31 -12.07
CA GLU A 240 -8.77 9.79 -11.09
C GLU A 240 -10.13 9.33 -11.66
N THR A 241 -10.25 9.22 -12.99
CA THR A 241 -11.52 8.84 -13.64
C THR A 241 -11.74 7.34 -13.73
N ARG A 242 -10.71 6.52 -13.50
CA ARG A 242 -10.73 5.06 -13.69
C ARG A 242 -10.03 4.33 -12.57
N ILE A 243 -10.60 3.19 -12.21
CA ILE A 243 -9.97 2.21 -11.31
C ILE A 243 -9.72 0.92 -12.07
N TYR A 244 -8.61 0.29 -11.72
CA TYR A 244 -8.17 -0.98 -12.32
C TYR A 244 -8.07 -2.04 -11.23
N SER A 245 -8.46 -3.26 -11.55
CA SER A 245 -8.28 -4.38 -10.64
C SER A 245 -7.97 -5.66 -11.41
N LYS A 246 -7.16 -6.51 -10.81
CA LYS A 246 -6.93 -7.87 -11.31
C LYS A 246 -8.12 -8.76 -10.96
N THR A 247 -8.45 -9.68 -11.86
CA THR A 247 -9.49 -10.69 -11.64
C THR A 247 -8.88 -12.04 -11.28
N MET A 248 -9.73 -12.97 -10.85
CA MET A 248 -9.35 -14.37 -10.65
C MET A 248 -9.07 -15.12 -11.99
N ASN A 249 -9.44 -14.55 -13.13
CA ASN A 249 -9.37 -15.17 -14.45
C ASN A 249 -8.32 -14.49 -15.34
N ASP A 250 -7.15 -14.15 -14.80
CA ASP A 250 -6.01 -13.61 -15.54
C ASP A 250 -6.31 -12.35 -16.35
N SER A 251 -7.30 -11.57 -15.93
CA SER A 251 -7.71 -10.35 -16.62
C SER A 251 -7.51 -9.14 -15.72
N ILE A 252 -7.32 -7.99 -16.36
CA ILE A 252 -7.48 -6.68 -15.72
C ILE A 252 -8.83 -6.13 -16.15
N VAL A 253 -9.57 -5.59 -15.19
CA VAL A 253 -10.82 -4.88 -15.43
C VAL A 253 -10.65 -3.41 -15.10
N CYS A 254 -11.34 -2.57 -15.85
CA CYS A 254 -11.39 -1.14 -15.65
C CYS A 254 -12.83 -0.70 -15.40
N PHE A 255 -13.02 0.08 -14.34
CA PHE A 255 -14.30 0.71 -14.01
C PHE A 255 -14.16 2.22 -13.93
N ALA A 256 -15.24 2.93 -14.21
CA ALA A 256 -15.30 4.36 -13.97
C ALA A 256 -15.43 4.64 -12.46
N THR A 257 -14.78 5.72 -11.99
CA THR A 257 -14.90 6.20 -10.60
C THR A 257 -16.20 6.96 -10.37
N GLN A 258 -16.73 7.59 -11.42
CA GLN A 258 -17.93 8.42 -11.37
C GLN A 258 -19.22 7.62 -11.25
N GLY A 259 -20.23 8.24 -10.62
CA GLY A 259 -21.57 7.67 -10.47
C GLY A 259 -21.72 6.77 -9.23
N ASN A 260 -22.99 6.43 -8.93
CA ASN A 260 -23.37 5.63 -7.76
C ASN A 260 -23.74 4.19 -8.12
N THR A 261 -23.39 3.76 -9.32
CA THR A 261 -23.53 2.38 -9.80
C THR A 261 -22.23 1.94 -10.47
N PRO A 262 -21.84 0.65 -10.38
CA PRO A 262 -20.64 0.17 -11.01
C PRO A 262 -20.74 0.27 -12.54
N LYS A 263 -19.78 0.93 -13.17
CA LYS A 263 -19.71 1.06 -14.62
C LYS A 263 -18.40 0.47 -15.13
N LYS A 264 -18.46 -0.77 -15.61
CA LYS A 264 -17.31 -1.41 -16.26
C LYS A 264 -17.08 -0.77 -17.63
N LEU A 265 -15.83 -0.35 -17.87
CA LEU A 265 -15.41 0.24 -19.14
C LEU A 265 -14.84 -0.81 -20.10
N TRP A 266 -13.99 -1.68 -19.60
CA TRP A 266 -13.39 -2.75 -20.36
C TRP A 266 -12.82 -3.87 -19.49
N THR A 267 -12.53 -5.02 -20.13
CA THR A 267 -11.78 -6.13 -19.57
C THR A 267 -10.72 -6.55 -20.59
N SER A 268 -9.50 -6.80 -20.13
CA SER A 268 -8.40 -7.29 -20.96
C SER A 268 -7.77 -8.51 -20.31
N ASN A 269 -7.66 -9.62 -21.08
CA ASN A 269 -6.90 -10.78 -20.64
C ASN A 269 -5.41 -10.48 -20.77
N VAL A 270 -4.65 -10.71 -19.71
CA VAL A 270 -3.22 -10.38 -19.61
C VAL A 270 -2.33 -11.62 -19.44
N GLY A 271 -2.93 -12.82 -19.38
CA GLY A 271 -2.22 -14.09 -19.37
C GLY A 271 -1.34 -14.35 -18.15
N PHE A 272 -1.62 -13.69 -17.01
CA PHE A 272 -0.93 -13.99 -15.75
C PHE A 272 -1.60 -15.17 -15.07
N GLY A 273 -0.85 -16.24 -14.77
CA GLY A 273 -1.34 -17.37 -14.00
C GLY A 273 -1.87 -16.99 -12.61
N TYR A 274 -2.58 -17.91 -11.98
CA TYR A 274 -3.27 -17.73 -10.69
C TYR A 274 -2.38 -17.19 -9.54
N GLU A 275 -1.05 -17.33 -9.64
CA GLU A 275 -0.15 -17.19 -8.50
C GLU A 275 0.64 -15.87 -8.45
N HIS A 276 0.61 -15.08 -9.49
CA HIS A 276 1.46 -13.88 -9.55
C HIS A 276 0.66 -12.65 -9.95
N ALA A 277 0.07 -11.99 -8.96
CA ALA A 277 -0.42 -10.64 -9.15
C ALA A 277 0.78 -9.68 -9.13
N PRO A 278 1.13 -9.00 -10.25
CA PRO A 278 1.99 -7.85 -10.11
C PRO A 278 1.27 -6.82 -9.24
N SER A 279 1.99 -6.24 -8.29
CA SER A 279 1.57 -5.01 -7.63
C SER A 279 1.42 -3.93 -8.72
N MET A 280 0.24 -3.37 -8.87
CA MET A 280 0.02 -2.22 -9.74
C MET A 280 0.42 -0.93 -9.01
#